data_8a5796a6fd03e257adf95a21a24c07a7
#
_entry.id   8a5796a6fd03e257adf95a21a24c07a7
#
_cell.length_a   1.000
_cell.length_b   1.000
_cell.length_c   1.000
_cell.angle_alpha   90.00
_cell.angle_beta   90.00
_cell.angle_gamma   90.00
#
_symmetry.space_group_name_H-M   'P 1'
#
loop_
_entity.id
_entity.type
_entity.pdbx_description
1 polymer ?
#
loop_
_entity_poly.entity_id
_entity_poly.type
_entity_poly.pdbx_seq_one_letter_code
_entity_poly.pdbx_strand_id
1 'polypeptide(L)'
;MPVKNERGKGKQRGTGTRQRKSIVLFATEGNNKTETLYFKNFNQKNLQIKFTRGNETDPEKMMKRLLDEADDMGLGSEPGDCAFSLVDGDVNPKKDGQIMRADVMARGTKATQIVSNPCFEIWYSCHYGYSTRQYHSTDEAIAALRELVPAYSKENPGMYQLTIHNVNKACENAIRLEQYNQDAGRKLHTADFLPSTDVYKVIIHLLKQNNNDSSVE
;
A
#
# COMPACT_ATOMS: atom_id res chain seq x y z
N MET A 1 -61.33 43.01 6.82
CA MET A 1 -60.92 41.65 6.32
C MET A 1 -59.45 41.44 6.65
N PRO A 2 -59.09 40.44 7.47
CA PRO A 2 -57.70 40.21 7.80
C PRO A 2 -57.03 39.30 6.74
N VAL A 3 -55.86 39.70 6.29
CA VAL A 3 -55.00 39.01 5.35
C VAL A 3 -54.36 37.80 6.05
N LYS A 4 -54.54 36.57 5.53
CA LYS A 4 -53.91 35.36 5.99
C LYS A 4 -52.45 35.32 5.52
N ASN A 5 -51.53 35.31 6.50
CA ASN A 5 -50.12 35.12 6.30
C ASN A 5 -49.86 33.62 6.04
N GLU A 6 -49.50 33.22 4.82
CA GLU A 6 -49.08 31.84 4.50
C GLU A 6 -47.64 31.66 5.00
N ARG A 7 -47.49 30.85 6.03
CA ARG A 7 -46.17 30.40 6.49
C ARG A 7 -45.59 29.42 5.49
N GLY A 8 -44.46 29.82 4.85
CA GLY A 8 -43.73 28.97 3.92
C GLY A 8 -43.31 27.66 4.58
N LYS A 9 -43.59 26.54 3.89
CA LYS A 9 -43.14 25.19 4.27
C LYS A 9 -41.62 25.14 4.30
N GLY A 10 -41.06 25.01 5.50
CA GLY A 10 -39.63 24.80 5.67
C GLY A 10 -39.16 23.57 4.91
N LYS A 11 -38.13 23.74 4.08
CA LYS A 11 -37.49 22.66 3.34
C LYS A 11 -36.92 21.66 4.36
N GLN A 12 -37.50 20.46 4.47
CA GLN A 12 -36.96 19.37 5.27
C GLN A 12 -35.54 19.07 4.78
N ARG A 13 -34.53 19.34 5.62
CA ARG A 13 -33.18 18.89 5.39
C ARG A 13 -33.19 17.36 5.52
N GLY A 14 -33.01 16.66 4.41
CA GLY A 14 -32.82 15.22 4.42
C GLY A 14 -31.63 14.89 5.33
N THR A 15 -31.87 14.09 6.35
CA THR A 15 -30.84 13.47 7.19
C THR A 15 -30.18 12.34 6.41
N GLY A 16 -29.45 12.69 5.34
CA GLY A 16 -28.55 11.75 4.69
C GLY A 16 -27.43 11.42 5.69
N THR A 17 -27.44 10.22 6.23
CA THR A 17 -26.34 9.70 7.04
C THR A 17 -25.08 9.73 6.17
N ARG A 18 -24.17 10.66 6.49
CA ARG A 18 -22.92 10.78 5.73
C ARG A 18 -22.08 9.53 6.01
N GLN A 19 -22.07 8.61 5.04
CA GLN A 19 -21.29 7.39 5.13
C GLN A 19 -19.82 7.75 5.31
N ARG A 20 -19.12 7.10 6.26
CA ARG A 20 -17.69 7.28 6.49
C ARG A 20 -16.94 6.77 5.25
N LYS A 21 -15.87 7.43 4.89
CA LYS A 21 -14.95 6.90 3.86
C LYS A 21 -14.27 5.63 4.36
N SER A 22 -14.06 4.67 3.47
CA SER A 22 -13.16 3.56 3.75
C SER A 22 -11.75 4.09 4.02
N ILE A 23 -11.06 3.47 4.96
CA ILE A 23 -9.69 3.85 5.33
C ILE A 23 -8.74 2.73 4.92
N VAL A 24 -7.70 3.08 4.19
CA VAL A 24 -6.52 2.24 3.99
C VAL A 24 -5.38 2.84 4.78
N LEU A 25 -4.97 2.15 5.84
CA LEU A 25 -3.92 2.57 6.76
C LEU A 25 -2.59 1.90 6.41
N PHE A 26 -1.53 2.68 6.32
CA PHE A 26 -0.18 2.21 6.02
C PHE A 26 0.76 2.45 7.19
N ALA A 27 1.57 1.44 7.54
CA ALA A 27 2.84 1.61 8.23
C ALA A 27 3.97 1.52 7.21
N THR A 28 4.89 2.48 7.23
CA THR A 28 6.08 2.51 6.37
C THR A 28 7.34 2.50 7.21
N GLU A 29 8.43 1.94 6.70
CA GLU A 29 9.68 1.81 7.41
C GLU A 29 10.34 3.18 7.64
N GLY A 30 10.58 3.54 8.87
CA GLY A 30 11.25 4.79 9.25
C GLY A 30 10.57 6.05 8.71
N ASN A 31 11.38 7.02 8.28
CA ASN A 31 10.92 8.24 7.62
C ASN A 31 10.86 8.08 6.08
N ASN A 32 10.57 6.87 5.59
CA ASN A 32 10.60 6.61 4.16
C ASN A 32 9.52 7.42 3.44
N LYS A 33 9.96 8.29 2.54
CA LYS A 33 9.07 9.18 1.79
C LYS A 33 8.55 8.53 0.51
N THR A 34 9.27 7.55 -0.02
CA THR A 34 8.99 6.90 -1.31
C THR A 34 7.59 6.31 -1.35
N GLU A 35 7.25 5.43 -0.41
CA GLU A 35 5.95 4.77 -0.32
C GLU A 35 4.85 5.79 0.01
N THR A 36 5.13 6.70 0.96
CA THR A 36 4.18 7.74 1.36
C THR A 36 3.81 8.64 0.19
N LEU A 37 4.78 9.10 -0.60
CA LEU A 37 4.56 9.92 -1.78
C LEU A 37 3.81 9.16 -2.87
N TYR A 38 4.08 7.87 -3.03
CA TYR A 38 3.40 7.03 -4.00
C TYR A 38 1.92 6.81 -3.61
N PHE A 39 1.66 6.27 -2.42
CA PHE A 39 0.30 5.87 -2.02
C PHE A 39 -0.63 7.03 -1.71
N LYS A 40 -0.15 8.22 -1.32
CA LYS A 40 -1.00 9.41 -1.15
C LYS A 40 -1.83 9.77 -2.40
N ASN A 41 -1.37 9.39 -3.58
CA ASN A 41 -2.08 9.66 -4.83
C ASN A 41 -3.33 8.80 -5.03
N PHE A 42 -3.54 7.78 -4.22
CA PHE A 42 -4.73 6.92 -4.26
C PHE A 42 -5.89 7.44 -3.39
N ASN A 43 -5.77 8.60 -2.75
CA ASN A 43 -6.91 9.24 -2.08
C ASN A 43 -8.05 9.53 -3.06
N GLN A 44 -9.29 9.23 -2.65
CA GLN A 44 -10.48 9.39 -3.47
C GLN A 44 -11.67 9.89 -2.66
N LYS A 45 -12.81 10.15 -3.36
CA LYS A 45 -14.03 10.63 -2.73
C LYS A 45 -14.49 9.71 -1.59
N ASN A 46 -14.42 8.39 -1.77
CA ASN A 46 -14.90 7.38 -0.82
C ASN A 46 -13.78 6.61 -0.12
N LEU A 47 -12.52 6.87 -0.47
CA LEU A 47 -11.36 6.22 0.09
C LEU A 47 -10.36 7.24 0.67
N GLN A 48 -9.91 7.00 1.89
CA GLN A 48 -8.88 7.80 2.54
C GLN A 48 -7.63 6.97 2.81
N ILE A 49 -6.51 7.41 2.26
CA ILE A 49 -5.18 6.86 2.58
C ILE A 49 -4.65 7.56 3.83
N LYS A 50 -4.26 6.78 4.82
CA LYS A 50 -3.64 7.25 6.07
C LYS A 50 -2.31 6.53 6.31
N PHE A 51 -1.45 7.14 7.09
CA PHE A 51 -0.18 6.56 7.53
C PHE A 51 -0.11 6.59 9.05
N THR A 52 0.46 5.52 9.64
CA THR A 52 0.71 5.47 11.08
C THR A 52 1.72 6.53 11.50
N ARG A 53 1.66 6.88 12.77
CA ARG A 53 2.67 7.74 13.40
C ARG A 53 3.83 6.87 13.86
N GLY A 54 5.06 7.34 13.68
CA GLY A 54 6.24 6.65 14.17
C GLY A 54 7.30 6.44 13.10
N ASN A 55 8.47 5.97 13.53
CA ASN A 55 9.67 5.80 12.71
C ASN A 55 10.28 4.42 12.94
N GLU A 56 9.45 3.42 13.23
CA GLU A 56 9.91 2.06 13.42
C GLU A 56 10.51 1.52 12.13
N THR A 57 11.58 0.74 12.27
CA THR A 57 12.22 -0.03 11.20
C THR A 57 12.16 -1.54 11.46
N ASP A 58 11.68 -1.93 12.64
CA ASP A 58 11.47 -3.31 13.03
C ASP A 58 10.08 -3.78 12.59
N PRO A 59 9.96 -4.82 11.76
CA PRO A 59 8.68 -5.29 11.21
C PRO A 59 7.61 -5.64 12.27
N GLU A 60 8.01 -6.21 13.41
CA GLU A 60 7.08 -6.54 14.50
C GLU A 60 6.53 -5.28 15.17
N LYS A 61 7.40 -4.29 15.43
CA LYS A 61 6.98 -3.02 16.03
C LYS A 61 6.09 -2.23 15.08
N MET A 62 6.42 -2.25 13.77
CA MET A 62 5.58 -1.65 12.73
C MET A 62 4.20 -2.28 12.69
N MET A 63 4.12 -3.62 12.68
CA MET A 63 2.86 -4.36 12.67
C MET A 63 2.05 -4.11 13.94
N LYS A 64 2.69 -4.12 15.11
CA LYS A 64 2.01 -3.81 16.38
C LYS A 64 1.39 -2.43 16.34
N ARG A 65 2.16 -1.40 15.98
CA ARG A 65 1.65 -0.04 15.85
C ARG A 65 0.49 0.06 14.85
N LEU A 66 0.63 -0.62 13.70
CA LEU A 66 -0.42 -0.65 12.69
C LEU A 66 -1.72 -1.19 13.23
N LEU A 67 -1.67 -2.28 14.00
CA LEU A 67 -2.84 -2.89 14.63
C LEU A 67 -3.43 -2.00 15.71
N ASP A 68 -2.61 -1.41 16.58
CA ASP A 68 -3.05 -0.50 17.63
C ASP A 68 -3.77 0.72 17.02
N GLU A 69 -3.18 1.38 16.01
CA GLU A 69 -3.80 2.54 15.35
C GLU A 69 -5.02 2.16 14.50
N ALA A 70 -5.06 0.96 13.92
CA ALA A 70 -6.22 0.45 13.20
C ALA A 70 -7.42 0.26 14.15
N ASP A 71 -7.18 -0.28 15.34
CA ASP A 71 -8.20 -0.45 16.39
C ASP A 71 -8.71 0.91 16.90
N ASP A 72 -7.81 1.84 17.23
CA ASP A 72 -8.14 3.21 17.63
C ASP A 72 -9.01 3.94 16.59
N MET A 73 -8.82 3.65 15.31
CA MET A 73 -9.61 4.24 14.21
C MET A 73 -10.92 3.48 13.93
N GLY A 74 -11.19 2.37 14.61
CA GLY A 74 -12.33 1.49 14.32
C GLY A 74 -12.25 0.91 12.90
N LEU A 75 -11.06 0.52 12.46
CA LEU A 75 -10.85 -0.05 11.13
C LEU A 75 -11.61 -1.38 11.00
N GLY A 76 -12.26 -1.58 9.85
CA GLY A 76 -13.08 -2.77 9.59
C GLY A 76 -14.58 -2.52 9.72
N SER A 77 -15.02 -1.31 10.11
CA SER A 77 -16.43 -0.93 10.13
C SER A 77 -16.98 -0.64 8.72
N GLU A 78 -16.10 -0.32 7.75
CA GLU A 78 -16.48 -0.16 6.34
C GLU A 78 -15.88 -1.31 5.49
N PRO A 79 -16.56 -1.75 4.42
CA PRO A 79 -16.13 -2.91 3.61
C PRO A 79 -14.75 -2.75 2.98
N GLY A 80 -14.32 -1.53 2.68
CA GLY A 80 -13.02 -1.21 2.07
C GLY A 80 -11.91 -0.92 3.07
N ASP A 81 -12.17 -1.03 4.38
CA ASP A 81 -11.16 -0.80 5.40
C ASP A 81 -10.11 -1.90 5.42
N CYS A 82 -8.86 -1.53 5.40
CA CYS A 82 -7.73 -2.44 5.57
C CYS A 82 -6.47 -1.70 6.03
N ALA A 83 -5.45 -2.45 6.41
CA ALA A 83 -4.18 -1.92 6.84
C ALA A 83 -3.02 -2.69 6.19
N PHE A 84 -1.93 -1.99 5.84
CA PHE A 84 -0.75 -2.57 5.21
C PHE A 84 0.52 -2.12 5.91
N SER A 85 1.37 -3.07 6.31
CA SER A 85 2.73 -2.81 6.79
C SER A 85 3.70 -3.01 5.64
N LEU A 86 4.34 -1.93 5.17
CA LEU A 86 5.30 -1.95 4.06
C LEU A 86 6.71 -2.12 4.60
N VAL A 87 7.38 -3.21 4.23
CA VAL A 87 8.67 -3.62 4.77
C VAL A 87 9.65 -3.92 3.64
N ASP A 88 10.85 -3.35 3.76
CA ASP A 88 11.99 -3.71 2.92
C ASP A 88 12.70 -4.95 3.49
N GLY A 89 13.00 -5.95 2.65
CA GLY A 89 13.72 -7.18 3.04
C GLY A 89 15.22 -6.95 3.25
N ASP A 90 15.79 -5.93 2.58
CA ASP A 90 17.21 -5.53 2.63
C ASP A 90 18.21 -6.64 2.31
N VAL A 91 17.76 -7.76 1.70
CA VAL A 91 18.58 -8.97 1.53
C VAL A 91 19.20 -9.42 2.86
N ASN A 92 18.46 -9.27 3.96
CA ASN A 92 18.99 -9.44 5.31
C ASN A 92 18.33 -10.63 6.03
N PRO A 93 19.02 -11.80 6.13
CA PRO A 93 18.45 -12.97 6.81
C PRO A 93 18.12 -12.75 8.29
N LYS A 94 18.71 -11.74 8.94
CA LYS A 94 18.37 -11.41 10.33
C LYS A 94 16.97 -10.80 10.47
N LYS A 95 16.41 -10.22 9.40
CA LYS A 95 15.04 -9.71 9.36
C LYS A 95 13.99 -10.83 9.18
N ASP A 96 14.36 -11.98 8.63
CA ASP A 96 13.40 -13.07 8.29
C ASP A 96 12.53 -13.47 9.48
N GLY A 97 13.13 -13.60 10.67
CA GLY A 97 12.42 -13.93 11.88
C GLY A 97 11.41 -12.86 12.33
N GLN A 98 11.78 -11.58 12.20
CA GLN A 98 10.92 -10.45 12.54
C GLN A 98 9.76 -10.34 11.54
N ILE A 99 10.03 -10.48 10.24
CA ILE A 99 9.04 -10.49 9.16
C ILE A 99 8.03 -11.62 9.39
N MET A 100 8.51 -12.82 9.68
CA MET A 100 7.65 -13.98 9.94
C MET A 100 6.75 -13.78 11.18
N ARG A 101 7.27 -13.17 12.26
CA ARG A 101 6.45 -12.90 13.46
C ARG A 101 5.40 -11.83 13.18
N ALA A 102 5.74 -10.79 12.42
CA ALA A 102 4.78 -9.79 11.97
C ALA A 102 3.68 -10.39 11.07
N ASP A 103 4.02 -11.34 10.19
CA ASP A 103 3.03 -12.10 9.41
C ASP A 103 2.06 -12.88 10.31
N VAL A 104 2.58 -13.48 11.40
CA VAL A 104 1.73 -14.18 12.38
C VAL A 104 0.80 -13.21 13.09
N MET A 105 1.27 -12.02 13.47
CA MET A 105 0.45 -10.98 14.11
C MET A 105 -0.68 -10.49 13.22
N ALA A 106 -0.46 -10.42 11.91
CA ALA A 106 -1.47 -9.96 10.94
C ALA A 106 -2.60 -10.98 10.73
N ARG A 107 -2.40 -12.26 11.05
CA ARG A 107 -3.38 -13.33 10.79
C ARG A 107 -4.70 -13.10 11.51
N GLY A 108 -5.80 -13.22 10.76
CA GLY A 108 -7.16 -13.02 11.28
C GLY A 108 -7.54 -11.57 11.55
N THR A 109 -6.68 -10.62 11.20
CA THR A 109 -6.95 -9.17 11.30
C THR A 109 -7.28 -8.57 9.92
N LYS A 110 -7.48 -7.24 9.87
CA LYS A 110 -7.58 -6.46 8.63
C LYS A 110 -6.21 -5.98 8.12
N ALA A 111 -5.13 -6.34 8.79
CA ALA A 111 -3.78 -5.97 8.41
C ALA A 111 -3.13 -7.06 7.53
N THR A 112 -2.26 -6.62 6.64
CA THR A 112 -1.44 -7.48 5.78
C THR A 112 -0.03 -6.91 5.73
N GLN A 113 0.97 -7.77 5.86
CA GLN A 113 2.35 -7.37 5.62
C GLN A 113 2.66 -7.46 4.14
N ILE A 114 3.35 -6.45 3.63
CA ILE A 114 3.74 -6.26 2.25
C ILE A 114 5.26 -6.14 2.23
N VAL A 115 5.91 -7.15 1.67
CA VAL A 115 7.37 -7.20 1.65
C VAL A 115 7.88 -6.92 0.24
N SER A 116 8.87 -6.05 0.13
CA SER A 116 9.67 -5.86 -1.10
C SER A 116 11.12 -6.23 -0.82
N ASN A 117 11.72 -7.09 -1.62
CA ASN A 117 13.09 -7.54 -1.42
C ASN A 117 13.94 -7.34 -2.69
N PRO A 118 15.00 -6.53 -2.62
CA PRO A 118 15.56 -5.88 -1.42
C PRO A 118 14.75 -4.70 -0.88
N CYS A 119 14.02 -3.93 -1.70
CA CYS A 119 13.37 -2.68 -1.31
C CYS A 119 12.18 -2.33 -2.19
N PHE A 120 11.41 -1.33 -1.78
CA PHE A 120 10.22 -0.85 -2.50
C PHE A 120 10.49 -0.52 -3.97
N GLU A 121 11.71 -0.13 -4.34
CA GLU A 121 12.08 0.22 -5.70
C GLU A 121 11.94 -0.92 -6.71
N ILE A 122 11.87 -2.18 -6.25
CA ILE A 122 11.51 -3.32 -7.12
C ILE A 122 10.12 -3.12 -7.73
N TRP A 123 9.17 -2.54 -6.97
CA TRP A 123 7.85 -2.18 -7.49
C TRP A 123 7.96 -1.20 -8.67
N TYR A 124 8.76 -0.16 -8.55
CA TYR A 124 8.98 0.76 -9.67
C TYR A 124 9.61 0.06 -10.88
N SER A 125 10.58 -0.81 -10.66
CA SER A 125 11.21 -1.57 -11.74
C SER A 125 10.22 -2.43 -12.51
N CYS A 126 9.21 -3.01 -11.83
CA CYS A 126 8.16 -3.80 -12.45
C CYS A 126 7.34 -3.04 -13.51
N HIS A 127 7.26 -1.70 -13.45
CA HIS A 127 6.57 -0.90 -14.45
C HIS A 127 7.31 -0.83 -15.80
N TYR A 128 8.62 -1.07 -15.80
CA TYR A 128 9.48 -0.98 -16.98
C TYR A 128 9.78 -2.34 -17.61
N GLY A 129 9.66 -3.42 -16.85
CA GLY A 129 9.87 -4.76 -17.38
C GLY A 129 9.95 -5.84 -16.32
N TYR A 130 9.93 -7.08 -16.79
CA TYR A 130 10.20 -8.26 -15.97
C TYR A 130 11.69 -8.54 -15.93
N SER A 131 12.27 -8.66 -14.73
CA SER A 131 13.69 -9.02 -14.56
C SER A 131 13.89 -9.83 -13.29
N THR A 132 14.58 -10.95 -13.42
CA THR A 132 14.99 -11.82 -12.30
C THR A 132 16.42 -11.53 -11.83
N ARG A 133 16.95 -10.34 -12.18
CA ARG A 133 18.30 -9.92 -11.76
C ARG A 133 18.40 -10.00 -10.24
N GLN A 134 19.39 -10.72 -9.76
CA GLN A 134 19.69 -10.82 -8.34
C GLN A 134 20.42 -9.55 -7.88
N TYR A 135 20.04 -9.06 -6.72
CA TYR A 135 20.65 -7.90 -6.07
C TYR A 135 21.24 -8.32 -4.74
N HIS A 136 22.43 -7.82 -4.41
CA HIS A 136 23.10 -8.11 -3.15
C HIS A 136 22.88 -7.01 -2.11
N SER A 137 22.26 -5.91 -2.50
CA SER A 137 21.92 -4.79 -1.62
C SER A 137 20.78 -3.95 -2.18
N THR A 138 20.18 -3.14 -1.31
CA THR A 138 19.22 -2.08 -1.70
C THR A 138 19.85 -1.07 -2.66
N ASP A 139 21.12 -0.70 -2.46
CA ASP A 139 21.82 0.26 -3.33
C ASP A 139 21.96 -0.25 -4.76
N GLU A 140 22.23 -1.54 -4.96
CA GLU A 140 22.28 -2.14 -6.29
C GLU A 140 20.92 -2.09 -7.01
N ALA A 141 19.83 -2.36 -6.28
CA ALA A 141 18.48 -2.29 -6.85
C ALA A 141 18.11 -0.85 -7.22
N ILE A 142 18.46 0.12 -6.37
CA ILE A 142 18.26 1.55 -6.64
C ILE A 142 19.10 2.02 -7.83
N ALA A 143 20.36 1.58 -7.94
CA ALA A 143 21.21 1.90 -9.08
C ALA A 143 20.61 1.36 -10.39
N ALA A 144 20.13 0.12 -10.39
CA ALA A 144 19.46 -0.49 -11.55
C ALA A 144 18.16 0.26 -11.93
N LEU A 145 17.37 0.72 -10.94
CA LEU A 145 16.20 1.55 -11.23
C LEU A 145 16.58 2.89 -11.87
N ARG A 146 17.68 3.53 -11.45
CA ARG A 146 18.15 4.79 -12.03
C ARG A 146 18.61 4.64 -13.49
N GLU A 147 19.07 3.46 -13.89
CA GLU A 147 19.33 3.18 -15.31
C GLU A 147 18.03 3.22 -16.14
N LEU A 148 16.91 2.77 -15.59
CA LEU A 148 15.59 2.78 -16.22
C LEU A 148 14.90 4.14 -16.11
N VAL A 149 15.09 4.82 -14.98
CA VAL A 149 14.44 6.08 -14.60
C VAL A 149 15.50 7.06 -14.08
N PRO A 150 16.23 7.77 -14.95
CA PRO A 150 17.29 8.70 -14.53
C PRO A 150 16.79 9.79 -13.56
N ALA A 151 15.50 10.14 -13.62
CA ALA A 151 14.87 11.12 -12.74
C ALA A 151 14.49 10.56 -11.35
N TYR A 152 14.76 9.27 -11.08
CA TYR A 152 14.42 8.66 -9.80
C TYR A 152 15.22 9.23 -8.64
N SER A 153 14.51 9.66 -7.60
CA SER A 153 15.03 9.87 -6.26
C SER A 153 13.97 9.45 -5.23
N LYS A 154 14.39 9.08 -4.02
CA LYS A 154 13.49 8.68 -2.93
C LYS A 154 12.44 9.74 -2.56
N GLU A 155 12.72 11.00 -2.84
CA GLU A 155 11.85 12.15 -2.55
C GLU A 155 11.12 12.69 -3.80
N ASN A 156 11.21 12.01 -4.94
CA ASN A 156 10.54 12.48 -6.15
C ASN A 156 9.02 12.23 -6.07
N PRO A 157 8.18 13.28 -5.92
CA PRO A 157 6.73 13.12 -5.83
C PRO A 157 6.09 12.73 -7.16
N GLY A 158 6.82 12.86 -8.28
CA GLY A 158 6.34 12.55 -9.64
C GLY A 158 6.39 11.07 -10.00
N MET A 159 6.92 10.21 -9.14
CA MET A 159 7.04 8.77 -9.46
C MET A 159 5.71 8.09 -9.71
N TYR A 160 4.65 8.48 -9.01
CA TYR A 160 3.30 7.97 -9.28
C TYR A 160 2.86 8.28 -10.71
N GLN A 161 2.97 9.54 -11.16
CA GLN A 161 2.57 9.97 -12.50
C GLN A 161 3.37 9.29 -13.60
N LEU A 162 4.66 9.05 -13.35
CA LEU A 162 5.55 8.35 -14.30
C LEU A 162 5.19 6.87 -14.47
N THR A 163 4.57 6.25 -13.45
CA THR A 163 4.39 4.81 -13.41
C THR A 163 2.93 4.34 -13.54
N ILE A 164 1.96 5.13 -13.13
CA ILE A 164 0.57 4.69 -12.98
C ILE A 164 -0.06 4.12 -14.28
N HIS A 165 0.32 4.63 -15.44
CA HIS A 165 -0.20 4.14 -16.72
C HIS A 165 0.27 2.71 -17.07
N ASN A 166 1.33 2.21 -16.43
CA ASN A 166 1.83 0.85 -16.57
C ASN A 166 1.50 -0.05 -15.36
N VAL A 167 0.60 0.37 -14.48
CA VAL A 167 0.33 -0.30 -13.20
C VAL A 167 -0.13 -1.75 -13.37
N ASN A 168 -0.95 -2.06 -14.37
CA ASN A 168 -1.39 -3.45 -14.64
C ASN A 168 -0.21 -4.33 -15.02
N LYS A 169 0.68 -3.84 -15.90
CA LYS A 169 1.89 -4.56 -16.28
C LYS A 169 2.85 -4.75 -15.09
N ALA A 170 2.93 -3.77 -14.19
CA ALA A 170 3.71 -3.90 -12.97
C ALA A 170 3.16 -4.99 -12.05
N CYS A 171 1.82 -5.07 -11.90
CA CYS A 171 1.19 -6.16 -11.16
C CYS A 171 1.52 -7.54 -11.78
N GLU A 172 1.40 -7.68 -13.09
CA GLU A 172 1.74 -8.93 -13.81
C GLU A 172 3.20 -9.32 -13.58
N ASN A 173 4.13 -8.35 -13.69
CA ASN A 173 5.55 -8.61 -13.50
C ASN A 173 5.88 -8.98 -12.05
N ALA A 174 5.25 -8.34 -11.06
CA ALA A 174 5.42 -8.67 -9.65
C ALA A 174 4.90 -10.08 -9.32
N ILE A 175 3.74 -10.47 -9.86
CA ILE A 175 3.20 -11.84 -9.74
C ILE A 175 4.15 -12.85 -10.37
N ARG A 176 4.72 -12.54 -11.53
CA ARG A 176 5.72 -13.42 -12.19
C ARG A 176 7.00 -13.55 -11.36
N LEU A 177 7.43 -12.50 -10.64
CA LEU A 177 8.57 -12.58 -9.72
C LEU A 177 8.25 -13.47 -8.51
N GLU A 178 7.04 -13.39 -7.97
CA GLU A 178 6.60 -14.29 -6.90
C GLU A 178 6.64 -15.74 -7.39
N GLN A 179 6.06 -16.03 -8.56
CA GLN A 179 6.08 -17.38 -9.14
C GLN A 179 7.51 -17.89 -9.39
N TYR A 180 8.39 -17.05 -9.95
CA TYR A 180 9.80 -17.39 -10.16
C TYR A 180 10.50 -17.83 -8.87
N ASN A 181 10.25 -17.12 -7.76
CA ASN A 181 10.85 -17.48 -6.47
C ASN A 181 10.23 -18.76 -5.89
N GLN A 182 8.90 -18.96 -6.05
CA GLN A 182 8.22 -20.18 -5.64
C GLN A 182 8.71 -21.40 -6.40
N ASP A 183 8.85 -21.30 -7.73
CA ASP A 183 9.37 -22.38 -8.60
C ASP A 183 10.82 -22.76 -8.24
N ALA A 184 11.61 -21.79 -7.74
CA ALA A 184 12.95 -22.01 -7.22
C ALA A 184 12.96 -22.61 -5.80
N GLY A 185 11.80 -22.89 -5.20
CA GLY A 185 11.66 -23.43 -3.83
C GLY A 185 12.05 -22.45 -2.73
N ARG A 186 12.12 -21.15 -3.03
CA ARG A 186 12.46 -20.12 -2.05
C ARG A 186 11.27 -19.85 -1.14
N LYS A 187 11.55 -19.57 0.12
CA LYS A 187 10.51 -19.33 1.12
C LYS A 187 10.08 -17.87 1.06
N LEU A 188 8.76 -17.64 0.96
CA LEU A 188 8.15 -16.32 0.95
C LEU A 188 8.61 -15.50 2.17
N HIS A 189 8.85 -14.20 1.96
CA HIS A 189 9.24 -13.24 2.99
C HIS A 189 10.57 -13.55 3.68
N THR A 190 11.50 -14.22 2.97
CA THR A 190 12.88 -14.41 3.42
C THR A 190 13.87 -13.65 2.55
N ALA A 191 15.09 -13.47 3.03
CA ALA A 191 16.16 -12.80 2.30
C ALA A 191 16.46 -13.43 0.94
N ASP A 192 16.22 -14.75 0.79
CA ASP A 192 16.43 -15.47 -0.47
C ASP A 192 15.30 -15.29 -1.47
N PHE A 193 14.12 -14.80 -1.02
CA PHE A 193 12.97 -14.56 -1.90
C PHE A 193 13.14 -13.23 -2.63
N LEU A 194 14.05 -13.22 -3.61
CA LEU A 194 14.42 -11.99 -4.34
C LEU A 194 14.71 -12.24 -5.83
N PRO A 195 14.53 -11.22 -6.71
CA PRO A 195 13.82 -9.99 -6.40
C PRO A 195 12.32 -10.28 -6.22
N SER A 196 11.64 -9.52 -5.35
CA SER A 196 10.21 -9.67 -5.15
C SER A 196 9.57 -8.38 -4.62
N THR A 197 8.26 -8.25 -4.81
CA THR A 197 7.46 -7.20 -4.20
C THR A 197 6.01 -7.60 -4.10
N ASP A 198 5.41 -7.44 -2.92
CA ASP A 198 3.99 -7.69 -2.66
C ASP A 198 3.11 -6.46 -2.93
N VAL A 199 3.68 -5.35 -3.36
CA VAL A 199 2.95 -4.08 -3.59
C VAL A 199 1.76 -4.27 -4.53
N TYR A 200 1.84 -5.20 -5.48
CA TYR A 200 0.73 -5.53 -6.38
C TYR A 200 -0.55 -5.93 -5.62
N LYS A 201 -0.45 -6.56 -4.44
CA LYS A 201 -1.60 -6.95 -3.59
C LYS A 201 -2.36 -5.71 -3.10
N VAL A 202 -1.61 -4.67 -2.69
CA VAL A 202 -2.16 -3.36 -2.33
C VAL A 202 -2.85 -2.70 -3.52
N ILE A 203 -2.18 -2.69 -4.67
CA ILE A 203 -2.70 -2.05 -5.89
C ILE A 203 -4.00 -2.71 -6.34
N ILE A 204 -4.06 -4.04 -6.38
CA ILE A 204 -5.28 -4.77 -6.72
C ILE A 204 -6.43 -4.40 -5.76
N HIS A 205 -6.15 -4.27 -4.47
CA HIS A 205 -7.14 -3.82 -3.49
C HIS A 205 -7.64 -2.40 -3.80
N LEU A 206 -6.73 -1.44 -4.01
CA LEU A 206 -7.06 -0.04 -4.28
C LEU A 206 -7.83 0.13 -5.59
N LEU A 207 -7.47 -0.59 -6.66
CA LEU A 207 -8.16 -0.53 -7.94
C LEU A 207 -9.58 -1.14 -7.88
N LYS A 208 -9.80 -2.18 -7.06
CA LYS A 208 -11.15 -2.74 -6.84
C LYS A 208 -12.08 -1.74 -6.15
N GLN A 209 -11.57 -0.94 -5.21
CA GLN A 209 -12.37 0.11 -4.56
C GLN A 209 -12.82 1.18 -5.57
N ASN A 210 -11.97 1.52 -6.55
CA ASN A 210 -12.30 2.47 -7.62
C ASN A 210 -13.46 1.99 -8.52
N ASN A 211 -13.46 0.72 -8.88
CA ASN A 211 -14.46 0.17 -9.79
C ASN A 211 -15.86 0.04 -9.14
N ASN A 212 -15.92 -0.13 -7.83
CA ASN A 212 -17.18 -0.16 -7.09
C ASN A 212 -17.89 1.20 -7.06
N ASP A 213 -17.15 2.31 -7.17
CA ASP A 213 -17.71 3.67 -7.24
C ASP A 213 -18.34 3.98 -8.61
N SER A 214 -17.79 3.42 -9.69
CA SER A 214 -18.28 3.66 -11.07
C SER A 214 -19.58 2.90 -11.39
N SER A 215 -20.04 2.05 -10.49
CA SER A 215 -21.23 1.19 -10.69
C SER A 215 -22.48 1.72 -9.99
N VAL A 216 -22.44 2.90 -9.38
CA VAL A 216 -23.52 3.50 -8.55
C VAL A 216 -24.03 4.84 -9.13
N GLU A 217 -23.67 5.20 -10.37
CA GLU A 217 -24.24 6.36 -11.09
C GLU A 217 -25.34 5.93 -12.07
#